data_1aa8cf7ac8958eea06780a303de2b100
#
_entry.id   1aa8cf7ac8958eea06780a303de2b100
#
_cell.length_a   1.000
_cell.length_b   1.000
_cell.length_c   1.000
_cell.angle_alpha   90.00
_cell.angle_beta   90.00
_cell.angle_gamma   90.00
#
_symmetry.space_group_name_H-M   'P 1'
#
loop_
_entity.id
_entity.type
_entity.pdbx_description
1 polymer ?
#
loop_
_entity_poly.entity_id
_entity_poly.type
_entity_poly.pdbx_seq_one_letter_code
_entity_poly.pdbx_strand_id
1 'polypeptide(L)'
;MDLFSSFDNMSTSMCWWGWYNIRYMSKEYKGKINAISSKELIKDANLMNKIMSLVTRVYDADDAELFYKEIAETSDIVIIYMTLDDVVIGIGCICESHISYGVYELFWGMLDAKYRGNGWGKILVESRLEWVAKHNKGLSSPNNVIVVTKSPWHLTRCGFEILKQLNSDGEVLMHYKYN
;
A
#
# COMPACT_ATOMS: atom_id res chain seq x y z
N MET A 1 9.04 5.00 38.05
CA MET A 1 10.32 5.21 37.35
C MET A 1 10.01 5.32 35.90
N ASP A 2 9.90 6.57 35.45
CA ASP A 2 9.40 6.92 34.14
C ASP A 2 10.50 6.84 33.09
N LEU A 3 10.29 6.01 32.05
CA LEU A 3 11.21 5.80 30.92
C LEU A 3 10.74 6.55 29.64
N PHE A 4 10.02 7.67 29.79
CA PHE A 4 9.48 8.45 28.66
C PHE A 4 9.80 9.95 28.67
N SER A 5 11.00 10.32 29.11
CA SER A 5 11.41 11.72 29.09
C SER A 5 12.77 11.92 28.40
N SER A 6 12.80 11.81 27.05
CA SER A 6 13.89 12.46 26.27
C SER A 6 13.70 12.30 24.75
N PHE A 7 12.64 12.87 24.18
CA PHE A 7 12.54 13.04 22.72
C PHE A 7 11.89 14.39 22.34
N ASP A 8 12.32 15.45 22.99
CA ASP A 8 12.10 16.82 22.49
C ASP A 8 13.43 17.42 22.07
N ASN A 9 13.49 17.83 20.81
CA ASN A 9 14.53 18.51 20.06
C ASN A 9 15.38 17.65 19.12
N MET A 10 14.81 17.35 17.95
CA MET A 10 15.62 17.23 16.75
C MET A 10 14.88 17.78 15.53
N SER A 11 15.54 18.72 14.87
CA SER A 11 15.13 19.54 13.74
C SER A 11 14.63 18.74 12.54
N THR A 12 13.64 19.31 11.90
CA THR A 12 13.03 19.01 10.59
C THR A 12 14.05 18.76 9.48
N SER A 13 14.57 17.55 9.34
CA SER A 13 15.15 17.00 8.08
C SER A 13 15.76 15.61 8.30
N MET A 14 15.01 14.65 8.83
CA MET A 14 15.43 13.24 8.76
C MET A 14 14.30 12.39 8.23
N CYS A 15 14.56 11.84 7.02
CA CYS A 15 13.75 10.79 6.40
C CYS A 15 13.59 9.64 7.40
N TRP A 16 12.38 9.43 7.90
CA TRP A 16 12.05 8.31 8.77
C TRP A 16 11.96 7.03 7.93
N TRP A 17 13.08 6.35 7.76
CA TRP A 17 13.14 4.97 7.31
C TRP A 17 12.79 4.05 8.48
N GLY A 18 11.48 3.94 8.77
CA GLY A 18 11.00 3.00 9.77
C GLY A 18 10.97 1.58 9.22
N TRP A 19 11.89 0.73 9.64
CA TRP A 19 11.86 -0.71 9.40
C TRP A 19 10.70 -1.34 10.17
N TYR A 20 9.67 -1.82 9.48
CA TYR A 20 8.59 -2.56 10.12
C TYR A 20 8.83 -4.06 10.00
N ASN A 21 9.18 -4.70 11.12
CA ASN A 21 9.13 -6.16 11.23
C ASN A 21 7.69 -6.57 11.58
N ILE A 22 6.87 -6.87 10.58
CA ILE A 22 5.57 -7.49 10.80
C ILE A 22 5.79 -9.01 10.90
N ARG A 23 5.76 -9.53 12.13
CA ARG A 23 5.72 -10.99 12.37
C ARG A 23 4.29 -11.47 12.16
N TYR A 24 4.00 -12.06 11.01
CA TYR A 24 2.81 -12.86 10.79
C TYR A 24 3.17 -14.33 10.55
N MET A 25 2.44 -15.22 11.23
CA MET A 25 2.55 -16.69 11.14
C MET A 25 1.88 -17.21 9.85
N SER A 26 2.39 -16.85 8.70
CA SER A 26 2.25 -17.57 7.44
C SER A 26 3.66 -17.79 6.94
N LYS A 27 4.02 -18.99 6.46
CA LYS A 27 5.37 -19.39 6.03
C LYS A 27 6.34 -18.21 5.90
N GLU A 28 7.32 -18.12 6.83
CA GLU A 28 8.20 -16.96 7.08
C GLU A 28 8.46 -16.10 5.84
N TYR A 29 7.82 -14.93 5.75
CA TYR A 29 8.22 -13.93 4.77
C TYR A 29 9.58 -13.37 5.19
N LYS A 30 10.63 -13.72 4.46
CA LYS A 30 12.01 -13.28 4.72
C LYS A 30 12.37 -11.97 4.03
N GLY A 31 11.41 -11.35 3.33
CA GLY A 31 11.60 -10.08 2.63
C GLY A 31 11.39 -8.85 3.53
N LYS A 32 11.52 -7.69 2.91
CA LYS A 32 11.30 -6.38 3.55
C LYS A 32 10.05 -5.74 2.97
N ILE A 33 9.32 -5.04 3.84
CA ILE A 33 8.18 -4.21 3.44
C ILE A 33 8.56 -2.77 3.74
N ASN A 34 8.43 -1.90 2.76
CA ASN A 34 8.82 -0.51 2.85
C ASN A 34 7.68 0.38 2.34
N ALA A 35 7.70 1.65 2.74
CA ALA A 35 6.81 2.68 2.24
C ALA A 35 7.63 3.80 1.63
N ILE A 36 7.18 4.36 0.51
CA ILE A 36 7.79 5.51 -0.15
C ILE A 36 6.69 6.41 -0.73
N SER A 37 6.86 7.72 -0.67
CA SER A 37 5.97 8.64 -1.35
C SER A 37 6.25 8.68 -2.86
N SER A 38 5.23 9.02 -3.67
CA SER A 38 5.42 9.23 -5.12
C SER A 38 6.51 10.26 -5.41
N LYS A 39 6.57 11.35 -4.63
CA LYS A 39 7.58 12.41 -4.74
C LYS A 39 9.02 11.91 -4.54
N GLU A 40 9.22 10.97 -3.63
CA GLU A 40 10.54 10.37 -3.37
C GLU A 40 10.86 9.31 -4.40
N LEU A 41 9.88 8.48 -4.80
CA LEU A 41 10.05 7.44 -5.79
C LEU A 41 10.50 7.99 -7.15
N ILE A 42 9.93 9.12 -7.60
CA ILE A 42 10.32 9.77 -8.86
C ILE A 42 11.81 10.17 -8.85
N LYS A 43 12.37 10.47 -7.69
CA LYS A 43 13.80 10.84 -7.55
C LYS A 43 14.72 9.63 -7.45
N ASP A 44 14.18 8.46 -7.13
CA ASP A 44 14.92 7.20 -7.07
C ASP A 44 14.73 6.38 -8.35
N ALA A 45 15.51 6.70 -9.37
CA ALA A 45 15.43 6.01 -10.66
C ALA A 45 15.68 4.48 -10.55
N ASN A 46 16.51 4.04 -9.60
CA ASN A 46 16.79 2.61 -9.42
C ASN A 46 15.55 1.88 -8.87
N LEU A 47 14.94 2.41 -7.82
CA LEU A 47 13.72 1.82 -7.26
C LEU A 47 12.55 1.92 -8.24
N MET A 48 12.40 3.07 -8.94
CA MET A 48 11.39 3.23 -9.98
C MET A 48 11.53 2.14 -11.05
N ASN A 49 12.72 1.89 -11.56
CA ASN A 49 12.97 0.84 -12.57
C ASN A 49 12.61 -0.57 -12.03
N LYS A 50 12.91 -0.85 -10.77
CA LYS A 50 12.52 -2.13 -10.13
C LYS A 50 11.01 -2.28 -10.03
N ILE A 51 10.30 -1.22 -9.64
CA ILE A 51 8.84 -1.20 -9.57
C ILE A 51 8.23 -1.34 -10.96
N MET A 52 8.68 -0.55 -11.93
CA MET A 52 8.20 -0.64 -13.32
C MET A 52 8.43 -2.02 -13.93
N SER A 53 9.56 -2.67 -13.60
CA SER A 53 9.82 -4.05 -14.01
C SER A 53 8.81 -5.04 -13.42
N LEU A 54 8.29 -4.82 -12.21
CA LEU A 54 7.19 -5.61 -11.67
C LEU A 54 5.89 -5.31 -12.39
N VAL A 55 5.55 -4.02 -12.58
CA VAL A 55 4.31 -3.58 -13.23
C VAL A 55 4.19 -4.20 -14.62
N THR A 56 5.23 -4.11 -15.46
CA THR A 56 5.24 -4.70 -16.82
C THR A 56 5.21 -6.22 -16.85
N ARG A 57 5.54 -6.91 -15.74
CA ARG A 57 5.37 -8.37 -15.65
C ARG A 57 3.95 -8.79 -15.24
N VAL A 58 3.22 -7.92 -14.57
CA VAL A 58 1.90 -8.22 -14.01
C VAL A 58 0.78 -7.71 -14.91
N TYR A 59 1.01 -6.59 -15.56
CA TYR A 59 0.10 -5.88 -16.46
C TYR A 59 0.69 -5.74 -17.85
N ASP A 60 -0.07 -5.20 -18.79
CA ASP A 60 0.43 -4.86 -20.12
C ASP A 60 1.18 -3.51 -20.15
N ALA A 61 1.60 -3.11 -21.37
CA ALA A 61 2.37 -1.88 -21.54
C ALA A 61 1.53 -0.62 -21.30
N ASP A 62 0.25 -0.65 -21.65
CA ASP A 62 -0.66 0.50 -21.51
C ASP A 62 -0.95 0.76 -20.03
N ASP A 63 -1.19 -0.30 -19.27
CA ASP A 63 -1.34 -0.22 -17.81
C ASP A 63 -0.05 0.27 -17.14
N ALA A 64 1.13 -0.14 -17.63
CA ALA A 64 2.40 0.32 -17.08
C ALA A 64 2.63 1.82 -17.33
N GLU A 65 2.25 2.34 -18.49
CA GLU A 65 2.29 3.76 -18.80
C GLU A 65 1.31 4.54 -17.91
N LEU A 66 0.09 4.02 -17.74
CA LEU A 66 -0.91 4.60 -16.86
C LEU A 66 -0.41 4.69 -15.41
N PHE A 67 0.17 3.60 -14.89
CA PHE A 67 0.76 3.58 -13.55
C PHE A 67 1.83 4.66 -13.40
N TYR A 68 2.78 4.73 -14.35
CA TYR A 68 3.85 5.73 -14.29
C TYR A 68 3.30 7.15 -14.30
N LYS A 69 2.35 7.43 -15.17
CA LYS A 69 1.70 8.75 -15.28
C LYS A 69 1.00 9.13 -13.98
N GLU A 70 0.24 8.21 -13.39
CA GLU A 70 -0.48 8.45 -12.15
C GLU A 70 0.47 8.75 -10.98
N ILE A 71 1.56 7.99 -10.85
CA ILE A 71 2.60 8.23 -9.84
C ILE A 71 3.32 9.56 -10.06
N ALA A 72 3.54 9.97 -11.32
CA ALA A 72 4.23 11.21 -11.65
C ALA A 72 3.36 12.47 -11.44
N GLU A 73 2.07 12.36 -11.73
CA GLU A 73 1.14 13.50 -11.67
C GLU A 73 0.49 13.71 -10.29
N THR A 74 0.41 12.65 -9.47
CA THR A 74 -0.28 12.70 -8.17
C THR A 74 0.72 12.76 -7.02
N SER A 75 0.71 13.89 -6.31
CA SER A 75 1.75 14.20 -5.30
C SER A 75 1.63 13.44 -3.97
N ASP A 76 0.48 12.88 -3.66
CA ASP A 76 0.15 12.39 -2.31
C ASP A 76 -0.12 10.87 -2.28
N ILE A 77 0.41 10.15 -3.28
CA ILE A 77 0.40 8.69 -3.32
C ILE A 77 1.53 8.15 -2.45
N VAL A 78 1.21 7.17 -1.63
CA VAL A 78 2.18 6.33 -0.92
C VAL A 78 2.19 4.95 -1.52
N ILE A 79 3.36 4.46 -1.83
CA ILE A 79 3.58 3.13 -2.38
C ILE A 79 4.15 2.24 -1.27
N ILE A 80 3.41 1.20 -0.89
CA ILE A 80 3.93 0.10 -0.08
C ILE A 80 4.52 -0.93 -1.03
N TYR A 81 5.78 -1.29 -0.84
CA TYR A 81 6.43 -2.28 -1.70
C TYR A 81 7.13 -3.36 -0.89
N MET A 82 7.09 -4.57 -1.43
CA MET A 82 7.68 -5.78 -0.86
C MET A 82 8.89 -6.18 -1.68
N THR A 83 10.01 -6.45 -1.00
CA THR A 83 11.22 -6.95 -1.65
C THR A 83 11.66 -8.29 -1.08
N LEU A 84 12.16 -9.16 -1.95
CA LEU A 84 12.83 -10.39 -1.59
C LEU A 84 14.13 -10.46 -2.40
N ASP A 85 15.27 -10.63 -1.73
CA ASP A 85 16.61 -10.66 -2.36
C ASP A 85 16.83 -9.46 -3.32
N ASP A 86 16.49 -8.25 -2.85
CA ASP A 86 16.55 -6.98 -3.57
C ASP A 86 15.65 -6.85 -4.83
N VAL A 87 14.81 -7.84 -5.09
CA VAL A 87 13.80 -7.80 -6.15
C VAL A 87 12.49 -7.28 -5.59
N VAL A 88 11.83 -6.32 -6.25
CA VAL A 88 10.46 -5.91 -5.93
C VAL A 88 9.51 -6.99 -6.43
N ILE A 89 8.77 -7.60 -5.49
CA ILE A 89 7.87 -8.72 -5.74
C ILE A 89 6.40 -8.38 -5.60
N GLY A 90 6.09 -7.25 -4.97
CA GLY A 90 4.72 -6.76 -4.81
C GLY A 90 4.70 -5.29 -4.47
N ILE A 91 3.65 -4.60 -4.90
CA ILE A 91 3.37 -3.21 -4.56
C ILE A 91 1.88 -3.01 -4.29
N GLY A 92 1.56 -1.91 -3.63
CA GLY A 92 0.19 -1.41 -3.51
C GLY A 92 0.20 0.06 -3.13
N CYS A 93 -0.62 0.83 -3.81
CA CYS A 93 -0.72 2.27 -3.62
C CYS A 93 -1.81 2.62 -2.62
N ILE A 94 -1.64 3.78 -1.98
CA ILE A 94 -2.55 4.41 -1.03
C ILE A 94 -2.58 5.89 -1.36
N CYS A 95 -3.77 6.48 -1.44
CA CYS A 95 -3.95 7.94 -1.40
C CYS A 95 -5.10 8.31 -0.48
N GLU A 96 -5.12 9.55 0.01
CA GLU A 96 -6.32 10.10 0.64
C GLU A 96 -7.33 10.41 -0.47
N SER A 97 -8.59 10.04 -0.25
CA SER A 97 -9.64 10.25 -1.24
C SER A 97 -9.93 11.74 -1.45
N HIS A 98 -9.99 12.17 -2.69
CA HIS A 98 -10.39 13.53 -3.04
C HIS A 98 -11.88 13.84 -2.75
N ILE A 99 -12.68 12.80 -2.51
CA ILE A 99 -14.12 12.93 -2.30
C ILE A 99 -14.45 13.18 -0.83
N SER A 100 -13.65 12.64 0.10
CA SER A 100 -13.95 12.72 1.53
C SER A 100 -12.68 12.71 2.37
N TYR A 101 -12.54 13.71 3.24
CA TYR A 101 -11.45 13.79 4.20
C TYR A 101 -11.45 12.58 5.16
N GLY A 102 -10.29 11.99 5.37
CA GLY A 102 -10.13 10.82 6.25
C GLY A 102 -10.58 9.50 5.64
N VAL A 103 -10.93 9.46 4.36
CA VAL A 103 -11.13 8.25 3.59
C VAL A 103 -9.89 7.98 2.75
N TYR A 104 -9.36 6.78 2.79
CA TYR A 104 -8.21 6.37 1.99
C TYR A 104 -8.63 5.39 0.90
N GLU A 105 -8.00 5.50 -0.26
CA GLU A 105 -8.20 4.60 -1.40
C GLU A 105 -6.99 3.67 -1.54
N LEU A 106 -7.26 2.36 -1.70
CA LEU A 106 -6.24 1.40 -2.07
C LEU A 106 -6.38 1.06 -3.55
N PHE A 107 -5.28 1.18 -4.28
CA PHE A 107 -5.23 0.91 -5.72
C PHE A 107 -3.88 0.30 -6.12
N TRP A 108 -3.73 -0.12 -7.37
CA TRP A 108 -2.53 -0.77 -7.89
C TRP A 108 -1.97 -1.88 -7.00
N GLY A 109 -2.85 -2.64 -6.33
CA GLY A 109 -2.43 -3.77 -5.51
C GLY A 109 -2.02 -4.95 -6.38
N MET A 110 -0.72 -5.27 -6.43
CA MET A 110 -0.20 -6.37 -7.25
C MET A 110 0.89 -7.17 -6.56
N LEU A 111 0.95 -8.45 -6.91
CA LEU A 111 2.01 -9.36 -6.50
C LEU A 111 2.44 -10.18 -7.72
N ASP A 112 3.74 -10.30 -7.95
CA ASP A 112 4.30 -11.12 -9.01
C ASP A 112 3.77 -12.56 -8.90
N ALA A 113 3.35 -13.14 -10.03
CA ALA A 113 2.70 -14.43 -10.10
C ALA A 113 3.49 -15.56 -9.41
N LYS A 114 4.82 -15.49 -9.45
CA LYS A 114 5.72 -16.47 -8.82
C LYS A 114 5.57 -16.56 -7.31
N TYR A 115 5.06 -15.50 -6.68
CA TYR A 115 4.99 -15.36 -5.24
C TYR A 115 3.55 -15.45 -4.69
N ARG A 116 2.56 -15.71 -5.57
CA ARG A 116 1.17 -15.92 -5.18
C ARG A 116 1.00 -17.26 -4.45
N GLY A 117 -0.09 -17.40 -3.72
CA GLY A 117 -0.42 -18.62 -2.98
C GLY A 117 0.26 -18.78 -1.62
N ASN A 118 1.22 -17.91 -1.25
CA ASN A 118 1.98 -17.97 0.00
C ASN A 118 1.43 -17.06 1.12
N GLY A 119 0.27 -16.44 0.92
CA GLY A 119 -0.30 -15.47 1.88
C GLY A 119 0.27 -14.05 1.77
N TRP A 120 1.25 -13.80 0.89
CA TRP A 120 1.94 -12.51 0.81
C TRP A 120 1.06 -11.38 0.26
N GLY A 121 0.06 -11.70 -0.55
CA GLY A 121 -0.95 -10.72 -0.94
C GLY A 121 -1.76 -10.18 0.25
N LYS A 122 -2.06 -11.04 1.22
CA LYS A 122 -2.70 -10.63 2.49
C LYS A 122 -1.78 -9.70 3.27
N ILE A 123 -0.50 -10.06 3.42
CA ILE A 123 0.51 -9.21 4.09
C ILE A 123 0.58 -7.83 3.45
N LEU A 124 0.57 -7.75 2.11
CA LEU A 124 0.59 -6.47 1.40
C LEU A 124 -0.65 -5.62 1.69
N VAL A 125 -1.84 -6.22 1.75
CA VAL A 125 -3.08 -5.51 2.12
C VAL A 125 -3.01 -5.01 3.57
N GLU A 126 -2.63 -5.90 4.51
CA GLU A 126 -2.52 -5.56 5.93
C GLU A 126 -1.49 -4.47 6.19
N SER A 127 -0.36 -4.47 5.47
CA SER A 127 0.65 -3.41 5.57
C SER A 127 0.13 -2.05 5.11
N ARG A 128 -0.73 -2.01 4.09
CA ARG A 128 -1.39 -0.77 3.66
C ARG A 128 -2.39 -0.27 4.71
N LEU A 129 -3.20 -1.18 5.27
CA LEU A 129 -4.13 -0.84 6.35
C LEU A 129 -3.38 -0.33 7.59
N GLU A 130 -2.29 -0.99 7.97
CA GLU A 130 -1.45 -0.55 9.10
C GLU A 130 -0.85 0.83 8.85
N TRP A 131 -0.39 1.09 7.61
CA TRP A 131 0.11 2.42 7.24
C TRP A 131 -0.98 3.48 7.42
N VAL A 132 -2.20 3.25 6.92
CA VAL A 132 -3.34 4.17 7.09
C VAL A 132 -3.63 4.41 8.57
N ALA A 133 -3.70 3.35 9.38
CA ALA A 133 -3.98 3.47 10.81
C ALA A 133 -2.96 4.34 11.55
N LYS A 134 -1.68 4.27 11.16
CA LYS A 134 -0.59 5.05 11.77
C LYS A 134 -0.52 6.50 11.30
N HIS A 135 -0.96 6.77 10.08
CA HIS A 135 -0.83 8.10 9.47
C HIS A 135 -2.15 8.90 9.49
N ASN A 136 -3.15 8.38 10.18
CA ASN A 136 -4.41 9.07 10.42
C ASN A 136 -4.17 10.31 11.29
N LYS A 137 -4.10 11.47 10.66
CA LYS A 137 -3.79 12.74 11.32
C LYS A 137 -4.96 13.25 12.18
N GLY A 138 -5.06 12.77 13.40
CA GLY A 138 -5.85 13.45 14.45
C GLY A 138 -7.37 13.30 14.36
N LEU A 139 -7.87 12.39 13.58
CA LEU A 139 -9.28 12.01 13.62
C LEU A 139 -9.50 11.06 14.80
N SER A 140 -10.46 11.39 15.65
CA SER A 140 -10.88 10.56 16.79
C SER A 140 -11.62 9.28 16.38
N SER A 141 -11.81 9.06 15.09
CA SER A 141 -12.47 7.90 14.51
C SER A 141 -11.57 7.25 13.45
N PRO A 142 -11.48 5.93 13.41
CA PRO A 142 -10.70 5.23 12.41
C PRO A 142 -11.20 5.58 11.02
N ASN A 143 -10.25 5.80 10.13
CA ASN A 143 -10.52 6.10 8.74
C ASN A 143 -11.19 4.93 8.05
N ASN A 144 -12.08 5.24 7.13
CA ASN A 144 -12.58 4.27 6.19
C ASN A 144 -11.54 4.09 5.08
N VAL A 145 -11.34 2.85 4.68
CA VAL A 145 -10.53 2.53 3.51
C VAL A 145 -11.43 1.93 2.45
N ILE A 146 -11.35 2.46 1.23
CA ILE A 146 -12.13 1.98 0.10
C ILE A 146 -11.21 1.39 -0.97
N VAL A 147 -11.76 0.51 -1.78
CA VAL A 147 -11.09 -0.08 -2.93
C VAL A 147 -12.11 -0.47 -3.99
N VAL A 148 -11.76 -0.23 -5.25
CA VAL A 148 -12.50 -0.76 -6.41
C VAL A 148 -11.73 -1.96 -6.95
N THR A 149 -12.41 -3.09 -7.15
CA THR A 149 -11.74 -4.33 -7.61
C THR A 149 -12.68 -5.27 -8.35
N LYS A 150 -12.13 -6.02 -9.32
CA LYS A 150 -12.77 -7.18 -9.94
C LYS A 150 -12.53 -8.49 -9.18
N SER A 151 -11.66 -8.48 -8.18
CA SER A 151 -11.26 -9.68 -7.43
C SER A 151 -11.47 -9.52 -5.93
N PRO A 152 -12.72 -9.46 -5.44
CA PRO A 152 -13.02 -9.10 -4.05
C PRO A 152 -12.63 -10.18 -3.03
N TRP A 153 -12.52 -11.45 -3.45
CA TRP A 153 -12.39 -12.60 -2.56
C TRP A 153 -11.16 -12.57 -1.64
N HIS A 154 -10.05 -11.99 -2.07
CA HIS A 154 -8.85 -11.87 -1.24
C HIS A 154 -8.98 -10.72 -0.23
N LEU A 155 -9.70 -9.64 -0.58
CA LEU A 155 -9.94 -8.50 0.30
C LEU A 155 -10.96 -8.83 1.40
N THR A 156 -11.98 -9.63 1.11
CA THR A 156 -12.92 -10.10 2.14
C THR A 156 -12.22 -10.88 3.23
N ARG A 157 -11.15 -11.64 2.90
CA ARG A 157 -10.32 -12.33 3.90
C ARG A 157 -9.47 -11.37 4.75
N CYS A 158 -9.31 -10.12 4.32
CA CYS A 158 -8.64 -9.06 5.07
C CYS A 158 -9.64 -8.16 5.81
N GLY A 159 -10.93 -8.50 5.84
CA GLY A 159 -11.95 -7.76 6.57
C GLY A 159 -12.67 -6.69 5.75
N PHE A 160 -12.47 -6.64 4.42
CA PHE A 160 -13.26 -5.75 3.56
C PHE A 160 -14.65 -6.30 3.31
N GLU A 161 -15.63 -5.41 3.26
CA GLU A 161 -17.02 -5.69 2.92
C GLU A 161 -17.40 -5.06 1.58
N ILE A 162 -18.24 -5.75 0.80
CA ILE A 162 -18.75 -5.19 -0.46
C ILE A 162 -19.84 -4.17 -0.13
N LEU A 163 -19.65 -2.93 -0.55
CA LEU A 163 -20.67 -1.88 -0.46
C LEU A 163 -21.61 -1.88 -1.67
N LYS A 164 -21.06 -2.03 -2.87
CA LYS A 164 -21.82 -1.89 -4.09
C LYS A 164 -21.14 -2.60 -5.26
N GLN A 165 -21.93 -3.22 -6.13
CA GLN A 165 -21.51 -3.62 -7.46
C GLN A 165 -21.57 -2.39 -8.39
N LEU A 166 -20.48 -2.09 -9.08
CA LEU A 166 -20.35 -0.87 -9.89
C LEU A 166 -20.80 -1.08 -11.33
N ASN A 167 -20.52 -2.25 -11.90
CA ASN A 167 -20.85 -2.56 -13.29
C ASN A 167 -21.14 -4.05 -13.48
N SER A 168 -21.54 -4.42 -14.73
CA SER A 168 -21.78 -5.81 -15.14
C SER A 168 -20.52 -6.66 -15.22
N ASP A 169 -19.34 -6.04 -15.29
CA ASP A 169 -18.05 -6.71 -15.47
C ASP A 169 -17.46 -7.22 -14.17
N GLY A 170 -18.23 -7.16 -13.08
CA GLY A 170 -17.89 -7.69 -11.78
C GLY A 170 -17.05 -6.75 -10.91
N GLU A 171 -16.89 -5.49 -11.30
CA GLU A 171 -16.28 -4.50 -10.41
C GLU A 171 -17.16 -4.19 -9.22
N VAL A 172 -16.57 -4.21 -8.04
CA VAL A 172 -17.23 -3.89 -6.78
C VAL A 172 -16.46 -2.79 -6.05
N LEU A 173 -17.21 -1.91 -5.39
CA LEU A 173 -16.70 -1.01 -4.36
C LEU A 173 -16.73 -1.77 -3.04
N MET A 174 -15.59 -1.84 -2.40
CA MET A 174 -15.47 -2.42 -1.08
C MET A 174 -14.98 -1.38 -0.07
N HIS A 175 -15.29 -1.60 1.19
CA HIS A 175 -14.74 -0.78 2.28
C HIS A 175 -14.19 -1.66 3.41
N TYR A 176 -13.23 -1.10 4.12
CA TYR A 176 -12.71 -1.60 5.37
C TYR A 176 -12.94 -0.54 6.45
N LYS A 177 -13.55 -0.94 7.56
CA LYS A 177 -13.79 -0.07 8.71
C LYS A 177 -12.91 -0.54 9.86
N TYR A 178 -12.12 0.36 10.40
CA TYR A 178 -11.40 0.07 11.64
C TYR A 178 -12.39 0.01 12.82
N ASN A 179 -12.20 -0.96 13.70
CA ASN A 179 -12.98 -1.13 14.93
C ASN A 179 -12.30 -0.45 16.12
#